data_16e1bc4ba4aecbe51d32e2b05973ae87
#
_entry.id   16e1bc4ba4aecbe51d32e2b05973ae87
#
_cell.length_a   1.000
_cell.length_b   1.000
_cell.length_c   1.000
_cell.angle_alpha   90.00
_cell.angle_beta   90.00
_cell.angle_gamma   90.00
#
_symmetry.space_group_name_H-M   'P 1'
#
loop_
_entity.id
_entity.type
_entity.pdbx_description
1 polymer ?
#
loop_
_entity_poly.entity_id
_entity_poly.type
_entity_poly.pdbx_seq_one_letter_code
_entity_poly.pdbx_strand_id
1 'polypeptide(L)'
;NVAFGPTLHGMTNSKDELDHVVIESLSKSGLYDEVKDRLFDPGTSLSGGQQQRLCIARALAVNPEILLMDEPCSALDPIATAKIEDLIAELKEQYTIVIVTHSMQQAARVSDRTAYMHMGELIESGLTKTIFSNPQHQKTQDYITGRIG
;
A
#
# COMPACT_ATOMS: atom_id res chain seq x y z
N ASN A 1 -7.23 5.88 15.80
CA ASN A 1 -6.44 5.70 14.55
C ASN A 1 -7.23 6.15 13.32
N VAL A 2 -8.14 5.32 12.77
CA VAL A 2 -8.84 5.57 11.49
C VAL A 2 -9.67 6.86 11.52
N ALA A 3 -10.38 7.13 12.60
CA ALA A 3 -11.20 8.35 12.78
C ALA A 3 -10.41 9.66 12.80
N PHE A 4 -9.09 9.61 12.98
CA PHE A 4 -8.28 10.82 13.17
C PHE A 4 -8.32 11.77 11.96
N GLY A 5 -8.07 11.25 10.77
CA GLY A 5 -8.09 12.03 9.53
C GLY A 5 -9.45 12.69 9.26
N PRO A 6 -10.53 11.90 9.20
CA PRO A 6 -11.88 12.46 9.01
C PRO A 6 -12.26 13.52 10.03
N THR A 7 -11.91 13.32 11.31
CA THR A 7 -12.18 14.30 12.37
C THR A 7 -11.36 15.58 12.17
N LEU A 8 -10.06 15.45 11.88
CA LEU A 8 -9.16 16.59 11.66
C LEU A 8 -9.61 17.47 10.50
N HIS A 9 -10.10 16.85 9.43
CA HIS A 9 -10.54 17.55 8.21
C HIS A 9 -12.02 17.92 8.23
N GLY A 10 -12.74 17.65 9.31
CA GLY A 10 -14.18 17.99 9.44
C GLY A 10 -15.06 17.30 8.37
N MET A 11 -14.71 16.06 8.00
CA MET A 11 -15.37 15.34 6.90
C MET A 11 -16.72 14.72 7.29
N THR A 12 -17.02 14.67 8.59
CA THR A 12 -18.25 14.08 9.13
C THR A 12 -18.93 15.06 10.08
N ASN A 13 -20.27 15.06 10.07
CA ASN A 13 -21.09 15.98 10.86
C ASN A 13 -21.68 15.32 12.11
N SER A 14 -21.56 14.00 12.22
CA SER A 14 -22.07 13.23 13.35
C SER A 14 -21.13 12.08 13.73
N LYS A 15 -21.35 11.54 14.93
CA LYS A 15 -20.62 10.35 15.39
C LYS A 15 -20.97 9.14 14.53
N ASP A 16 -22.21 8.98 14.13
CA ASP A 16 -22.67 7.84 13.33
C ASP A 16 -22.03 7.84 11.93
N GLU A 17 -21.90 9.02 11.30
CA GLU A 17 -21.16 9.18 10.05
C GLU A 17 -19.67 8.81 10.20
N LEU A 18 -19.04 9.25 11.30
CA LEU A 18 -17.64 8.92 11.60
C LEU A 18 -17.45 7.42 11.81
N ASP A 19 -18.34 6.79 12.58
CA ASP A 19 -18.30 5.35 12.83
C ASP A 19 -18.49 4.56 11.52
N HIS A 20 -19.37 5.04 10.61
CA HIS A 20 -19.55 4.45 9.28
C HIS A 20 -18.27 4.53 8.44
N VAL A 21 -17.62 5.70 8.37
CA VAL A 21 -16.35 5.89 7.65
C VAL A 21 -15.26 4.97 8.20
N VAL A 22 -15.17 4.81 9.52
CA VAL A 22 -14.21 3.91 10.17
C VAL A 22 -14.44 2.46 9.79
N ILE A 23 -15.69 1.97 9.88
CA ILE A 23 -16.05 0.60 9.54
C ILE A 23 -15.79 0.32 8.06
N GLU A 24 -16.20 1.23 7.18
CA GLU A 24 -15.98 1.12 5.73
C GLU A 24 -14.49 1.04 5.39
N SER A 25 -13.67 1.91 5.99
CA SER A 25 -12.23 1.94 5.74
C SER A 25 -11.52 0.70 6.25
N LEU A 26 -11.92 0.18 7.41
CA LEU A 26 -11.42 -1.09 7.95
C LEU A 26 -11.85 -2.28 7.07
N SER A 27 -13.06 -2.25 6.53
CA SER A 27 -13.56 -3.27 5.62
C SER A 27 -12.81 -3.25 4.29
N LYS A 28 -12.62 -2.08 3.67
CA LYS A 28 -11.84 -1.90 2.45
C LYS A 28 -10.38 -2.35 2.60
N SER A 29 -9.80 -2.22 3.78
CA SER A 29 -8.44 -2.71 4.07
C SER A 29 -8.39 -4.19 4.45
N GLY A 30 -9.52 -4.91 4.42
CA GLY A 30 -9.62 -6.32 4.81
C GLY A 30 -9.31 -6.58 6.29
N LEU A 31 -9.44 -5.56 7.15
CA LEU A 31 -9.09 -5.67 8.56
C LEU A 31 -10.30 -5.80 9.48
N TYR A 32 -11.49 -5.31 9.08
CA TYR A 32 -12.65 -5.19 9.96
C TYR A 32 -13.02 -6.47 10.69
N ASP A 33 -13.16 -7.59 10.00
CA ASP A 33 -13.58 -8.86 10.58
C ASP A 33 -12.61 -9.41 11.65
N GLU A 34 -11.33 -9.05 11.55
CA GLU A 34 -10.31 -9.47 12.51
C GLU A 34 -10.30 -8.61 13.79
N VAL A 35 -10.88 -7.38 13.73
CA VAL A 35 -10.77 -6.40 14.83
C VAL A 35 -12.10 -5.89 15.35
N LYS A 36 -13.24 -6.26 14.77
CA LYS A 36 -14.58 -5.72 15.11
C LYS A 36 -14.95 -5.82 16.59
N ASP A 37 -14.46 -6.85 17.28
CA ASP A 37 -14.74 -7.06 18.71
C ASP A 37 -13.77 -6.32 19.64
N ARG A 38 -12.78 -5.57 19.07
CA ARG A 38 -11.72 -4.88 19.80
C ARG A 38 -11.31 -3.54 19.16
N LEU A 39 -12.26 -2.81 18.58
CA LEU A 39 -12.02 -1.55 17.87
C LEU A 39 -11.38 -0.46 18.73
N PHE A 40 -11.49 -0.53 20.05
CA PHE A 40 -10.93 0.44 21.00
C PHE A 40 -9.58 0.02 21.58
N ASP A 41 -9.06 -1.15 21.22
CA ASP A 41 -7.74 -1.60 21.66
C ASP A 41 -6.63 -0.77 21.01
N PRO A 42 -5.47 -0.65 21.67
CA PRO A 42 -4.31 0.02 21.06
C PRO A 42 -3.90 -0.67 19.76
N GLY A 43 -3.66 0.11 18.68
CA GLY A 43 -3.19 -0.42 17.41
C GLY A 43 -1.84 -1.16 17.51
N THR A 44 -1.06 -0.89 18.54
CA THR A 44 0.21 -1.58 18.84
C THR A 44 0.02 -3.03 19.32
N SER A 45 -1.20 -3.43 19.68
CA SER A 45 -1.53 -4.83 20.02
C SER A 45 -1.77 -5.72 18.80
N LEU A 46 -1.82 -5.13 17.60
CA LEU A 46 -2.04 -5.82 16.33
C LEU A 46 -0.74 -6.46 15.82
N SER A 47 -0.86 -7.54 15.03
CA SER A 47 0.28 -8.11 14.29
C SER A 47 0.80 -7.13 13.22
N GLY A 48 2.04 -7.32 12.73
CA GLY A 48 2.63 -6.43 11.71
C GLY A 48 1.75 -6.26 10.47
N GLY A 49 1.22 -7.35 9.92
CA GLY A 49 0.30 -7.28 8.78
C GLY A 49 -1.03 -6.60 9.08
N GLN A 50 -1.55 -6.75 10.30
CA GLN A 50 -2.74 -6.01 10.75
C GLN A 50 -2.45 -4.52 10.93
N GLN A 51 -1.28 -4.17 11.47
CA GLN A 51 -0.85 -2.77 11.59
C GLN A 51 -0.71 -2.11 10.22
N GLN A 52 -0.15 -2.82 9.24
CA GLN A 52 -0.03 -2.32 7.87
C GLN A 52 -1.41 -2.07 7.24
N ARG A 53 -2.36 -3.01 7.38
CA ARG A 53 -3.74 -2.81 6.90
C ARG A 53 -4.46 -1.69 7.66
N LEU A 54 -4.16 -1.49 8.95
CA LEU A 54 -4.65 -0.34 9.72
C LEU A 54 -4.11 0.99 9.15
N CYS A 55 -2.82 1.04 8.75
CA CYS A 55 -2.25 2.22 8.09
C CYS A 55 -2.94 2.50 6.75
N ILE A 56 -3.25 1.47 5.97
CA ILE A 56 -4.01 1.61 4.72
C ILE A 56 -5.43 2.11 5.03
N ALA A 57 -6.14 1.53 6.00
CA ALA A 57 -7.47 2.01 6.42
C ALA A 57 -7.47 3.49 6.82
N ARG A 58 -6.44 3.94 7.55
CA ARG A 58 -6.27 5.36 7.92
C ARG A 58 -6.14 6.27 6.70
N ALA A 59 -5.39 5.83 5.69
CA ALA A 59 -5.23 6.59 4.45
C ALA A 59 -6.54 6.60 3.63
N LEU A 60 -7.25 5.48 3.54
CA LEU A 60 -8.53 5.38 2.83
C LEU A 60 -9.65 6.22 3.46
N ALA A 61 -9.62 6.40 4.79
CA ALA A 61 -10.66 7.13 5.53
C ALA A 61 -10.82 8.61 5.13
N VAL A 62 -9.79 9.20 4.52
CA VAL A 62 -9.85 10.57 4.00
C VAL A 62 -10.19 10.63 2.49
N ASN A 63 -10.58 9.50 1.91
CA ASN A 63 -10.98 9.36 0.51
C ASN A 63 -9.97 10.01 -0.47
N PRO A 64 -8.72 9.55 -0.50
CA PRO A 64 -7.67 10.15 -1.31
C PRO A 64 -7.86 9.84 -2.80
N GLU A 65 -7.42 10.73 -3.69
CA GLU A 65 -7.31 10.44 -5.13
C GLU A 65 -6.09 9.58 -5.45
N ILE A 66 -5.01 9.77 -4.68
CA ILE A 66 -3.74 9.06 -4.83
C ILE A 66 -3.33 8.47 -3.49
N LEU A 67 -3.00 7.18 -3.47
CA LEU A 67 -2.50 6.47 -2.31
C LEU A 67 -1.00 6.23 -2.46
N LEU A 68 -0.22 6.80 -1.53
CA LEU A 68 1.24 6.63 -1.50
C LEU A 68 1.61 5.58 -0.47
N MET A 69 2.38 4.57 -0.88
CA MET A 69 2.87 3.50 -0.02
C MET A 69 4.39 3.42 -0.09
N ASP A 70 5.03 3.53 1.06
CA ASP A 70 6.49 3.39 1.18
C ASP A 70 6.80 2.07 1.86
N GLU A 71 7.46 1.17 1.12
CA GLU A 71 7.87 -0.17 1.57
C GLU A 71 6.74 -0.98 2.27
N PRO A 72 5.54 -1.13 1.66
CA PRO A 72 4.37 -1.64 2.36
C PRO A 72 4.49 -3.09 2.88
N CYS A 73 5.48 -3.84 2.43
CA CYS A 73 5.69 -5.24 2.82
C CYS A 73 7.05 -5.53 3.44
N SER A 74 7.93 -4.54 3.67
CA SER A 74 9.33 -4.75 4.04
C SER A 74 9.55 -5.52 5.36
N ALA A 75 8.60 -5.41 6.31
CA ALA A 75 8.69 -6.04 7.64
C ALA A 75 7.68 -7.20 7.83
N LEU A 76 7.12 -7.73 6.73
CA LEU A 76 6.07 -8.72 6.77
C LEU A 76 6.58 -10.11 6.37
N ASP A 77 5.98 -11.14 6.97
CA ASP A 77 6.15 -12.52 6.52
C ASP A 77 5.48 -12.75 5.14
N PRO A 78 5.79 -13.84 4.44
CA PRO A 78 5.25 -14.10 3.10
C PRO A 78 3.72 -14.16 3.02
N ILE A 79 3.04 -14.64 4.08
CA ILE A 79 1.57 -14.75 4.11
C ILE A 79 0.95 -13.37 4.25
N ALA A 80 1.50 -12.55 5.15
CA ALA A 80 1.05 -11.16 5.32
C ALA A 80 1.36 -10.32 4.07
N THR A 81 2.50 -10.54 3.43
CA THR A 81 2.87 -9.89 2.16
C THR A 81 1.85 -10.21 1.06
N ALA A 82 1.49 -11.48 0.88
CA ALA A 82 0.49 -11.87 -0.11
C ALA A 82 -0.85 -11.17 0.12
N LYS A 83 -1.32 -11.09 1.37
CA LYS A 83 -2.56 -10.36 1.72
C LYS A 83 -2.51 -8.87 1.36
N ILE A 84 -1.35 -8.22 1.55
CA ILE A 84 -1.19 -6.80 1.16
C ILE A 84 -1.14 -6.66 -0.37
N GLU A 85 -0.49 -7.57 -1.08
CA GLU A 85 -0.45 -7.57 -2.54
C GLU A 85 -1.85 -7.79 -3.16
N ASP A 86 -2.64 -8.71 -2.61
CA ASP A 86 -4.04 -8.93 -3.00
C ASP A 86 -4.89 -7.66 -2.75
N LEU A 87 -4.72 -7.05 -1.58
CA LEU A 87 -5.39 -5.80 -1.24
C LEU A 87 -5.01 -4.65 -2.20
N ILE A 88 -3.74 -4.53 -2.57
CA ILE A 88 -3.29 -3.55 -3.57
C ILE A 88 -3.96 -3.81 -4.92
N ALA A 89 -4.08 -5.07 -5.34
CA ALA A 89 -4.76 -5.44 -6.59
C ALA A 89 -6.25 -5.05 -6.59
N GLU A 90 -6.93 -5.14 -5.46
CA GLU A 90 -8.32 -4.69 -5.31
C GLU A 90 -8.43 -3.15 -5.30
N LEU A 91 -7.56 -2.49 -4.54
CA LEU A 91 -7.60 -1.03 -4.37
C LEU A 91 -7.24 -0.27 -5.66
N LYS A 92 -6.38 -0.81 -6.52
CA LYS A 92 -5.99 -0.15 -7.77
C LYS A 92 -7.15 0.04 -8.77
N GLU A 93 -8.24 -0.69 -8.61
CA GLU A 93 -9.45 -0.49 -9.41
C GLU A 93 -10.18 0.84 -9.10
N GLN A 94 -9.93 1.41 -7.92
CA GLN A 94 -10.58 2.63 -7.43
C GLN A 94 -9.61 3.79 -7.19
N TYR A 95 -8.34 3.49 -6.91
CA TYR A 95 -7.34 4.47 -6.51
C TYR A 95 -6.12 4.44 -7.43
N THR A 96 -5.53 5.61 -7.67
CA THR A 96 -4.17 5.66 -8.21
C THR A 96 -3.19 5.34 -7.07
N ILE A 97 -2.40 4.27 -7.22
CA ILE A 97 -1.47 3.83 -6.18
C ILE A 97 -0.04 4.05 -6.67
N VAL A 98 0.77 4.72 -5.84
CA VAL A 98 2.21 4.86 -6.03
C VAL A 98 2.92 4.11 -4.91
N ILE A 99 3.77 3.16 -5.27
CA ILE A 99 4.50 2.32 -4.31
C ILE A 99 5.99 2.55 -4.48
N VAL A 100 6.69 2.81 -3.39
CA VAL A 100 8.14 2.71 -3.31
C VAL A 100 8.48 1.36 -2.70
N THR A 101 9.34 0.60 -3.36
CA THR A 101 9.81 -0.70 -2.86
C THR A 101 11.20 -1.03 -3.42
N HIS A 102 12.02 -1.70 -2.61
CA HIS A 102 13.26 -2.31 -3.07
C HIS A 102 13.05 -3.76 -3.56
N SER A 103 11.85 -4.31 -3.41
CA SER A 103 11.53 -5.66 -3.88
C SER A 103 11.10 -5.66 -5.34
N MET A 104 12.00 -6.08 -6.23
CA MET A 104 11.70 -6.28 -7.65
C MET A 104 10.55 -7.27 -7.86
N GLN A 105 10.48 -8.31 -7.03
CA GLN A 105 9.41 -9.31 -7.12
C GLN A 105 8.04 -8.71 -6.81
N GLN A 106 7.96 -7.86 -5.78
CA GLN A 106 6.74 -7.14 -5.46
C GLN A 106 6.36 -6.18 -6.60
N ALA A 107 7.29 -5.34 -7.06
CA ALA A 107 7.04 -4.43 -8.17
C ALA A 107 6.52 -5.18 -9.42
N ALA A 108 7.13 -6.32 -9.77
CA ALA A 108 6.71 -7.13 -10.91
C ALA A 108 5.29 -7.71 -10.76
N ARG A 109 4.85 -8.01 -9.53
CA ARG A 109 3.52 -8.61 -9.28
C ARG A 109 2.40 -7.59 -9.23
N VAL A 110 2.61 -6.45 -8.56
CA VAL A 110 1.50 -5.55 -8.21
C VAL A 110 1.37 -4.34 -9.14
N SER A 111 2.45 -3.90 -9.82
CA SER A 111 2.44 -2.66 -10.58
C SER A 111 2.13 -2.85 -12.06
N ASP A 112 1.43 -1.89 -12.65
CA ASP A 112 1.19 -1.81 -14.10
C ASP A 112 2.33 -1.06 -14.80
N ARG A 113 2.92 -0.09 -14.09
CA ARG A 113 4.09 0.69 -14.54
C ARG A 113 5.16 0.70 -13.46
N THR A 114 6.41 0.64 -13.87
CA THR A 114 7.56 0.69 -12.99
C THR A 114 8.49 1.83 -13.39
N ALA A 115 9.03 2.53 -12.41
CA ALA A 115 10.09 3.51 -12.55
C ALA A 115 11.30 3.04 -11.73
N TYR A 116 12.43 2.84 -12.39
CA TYR A 116 13.69 2.49 -11.71
C TYR A 116 14.48 3.77 -11.42
N MET A 117 14.76 3.97 -10.13
CA MET A 117 15.57 5.10 -9.66
C MET A 117 16.89 4.60 -9.10
N HIS A 118 17.96 5.31 -9.38
CA HIS A 118 19.30 5.00 -8.84
C HIS A 118 20.02 6.31 -8.46
N MET A 119 20.51 6.40 -7.23
CA MET A 119 21.22 7.57 -6.70
C MET A 119 20.48 8.91 -6.92
N GLY A 120 19.15 8.91 -6.75
CA GLY A 120 18.31 10.11 -6.93
C GLY A 120 17.94 10.44 -8.38
N GLU A 121 18.40 9.65 -9.35
CA GLU A 121 18.10 9.83 -10.78
C GLU A 121 17.06 8.81 -11.26
N LEU A 122 16.11 9.25 -12.06
CA LEU A 122 15.22 8.35 -12.79
C LEU A 122 15.98 7.76 -13.98
N ILE A 123 16.26 6.47 -13.91
CA ILE A 123 17.03 5.76 -14.96
C ILE A 123 16.12 5.30 -16.09
N GLU A 124 15.01 4.68 -15.74
CA GLU A 124 14.08 4.13 -16.73
C GLU A 124 12.66 4.05 -16.15
N SER A 125 11.64 4.29 -16.99
CA SER A 125 10.25 4.09 -16.62
C SER A 125 9.42 3.56 -17.78
N GLY A 126 8.47 2.69 -17.49
CA GLY A 126 7.64 2.08 -18.53
C GLY A 126 6.62 1.10 -17.98
N LEU A 127 6.01 0.33 -18.88
CA LEU A 127 5.16 -0.79 -18.48
C LEU A 127 6.01 -1.81 -17.72
N THR A 128 5.52 -2.27 -16.60
CA THR A 128 6.22 -3.22 -15.72
C THR A 128 6.71 -4.44 -16.49
N LYS A 129 5.84 -5.02 -17.32
CA LYS A 129 6.23 -6.17 -18.15
C LYS A 129 7.44 -5.87 -19.04
N THR A 130 7.51 -4.68 -19.64
CA THR A 130 8.62 -4.28 -20.51
C THR A 130 9.90 -4.06 -19.70
N ILE A 131 9.81 -3.33 -18.59
CA ILE A 131 10.96 -3.06 -17.71
C ILE A 131 11.62 -4.37 -17.24
N PHE A 132 10.82 -5.36 -16.84
CA PHE A 132 11.36 -6.63 -16.31
C PHE A 132 11.76 -7.64 -17.37
N SER A 133 11.24 -7.57 -18.60
CA SER A 133 11.56 -8.55 -19.66
C SER A 133 12.56 -8.04 -20.72
N ASN A 134 12.55 -6.73 -20.98
CA ASN A 134 13.39 -6.12 -22.03
C ASN A 134 13.71 -4.66 -21.69
N PRO A 135 14.47 -4.41 -20.59
CA PRO A 135 14.87 -3.07 -20.22
C PRO A 135 15.77 -2.46 -21.32
N GLN A 136 15.61 -1.17 -21.53
CA GLN A 136 16.39 -0.42 -22.54
C GLN A 136 17.69 0.13 -21.95
N HIS A 137 17.77 0.25 -20.61
CA HIS A 137 18.91 0.83 -19.93
C HIS A 137 19.78 -0.27 -19.28
N GLN A 138 21.11 -0.21 -19.53
CA GLN A 138 22.04 -1.20 -18.97
C GLN A 138 21.98 -1.26 -17.44
N LYS A 139 21.86 -0.09 -16.75
CA LYS A 139 21.72 -0.06 -15.27
C LYS A 139 20.45 -0.78 -14.80
N THR A 140 19.33 -0.66 -15.52
CA THR A 140 18.09 -1.38 -15.21
C THR A 140 18.29 -2.89 -15.35
N GLN A 141 18.96 -3.33 -16.42
CA GLN A 141 19.27 -4.73 -16.65
C GLN A 141 20.19 -5.30 -15.56
N ASP A 142 21.22 -4.54 -15.19
CA ASP A 142 22.16 -4.96 -14.15
C ASP A 142 21.50 -5.08 -12.77
N TYR A 143 20.57 -4.16 -12.45
CA TYR A 143 19.77 -4.22 -11.24
C TYR A 143 18.84 -5.45 -11.23
N ILE A 144 18.07 -5.67 -12.29
CA ILE A 144 17.12 -6.80 -12.41
C ILE A 144 17.86 -8.15 -12.36
N THR A 145 19.07 -8.22 -12.93
CA THR A 145 19.89 -9.45 -12.93
C THR A 145 20.72 -9.62 -11.66
N GLY A 146 20.62 -8.70 -10.68
CA GLY A 146 21.36 -8.76 -9.41
C GLY A 146 22.86 -8.48 -9.55
N ARG A 147 23.28 -7.78 -10.61
CA ARG A 147 24.68 -7.40 -10.81
C ARG A 147 25.06 -6.11 -10.08
N ILE A 148 24.08 -5.26 -9.78
CA ILE A 148 24.20 -4.08 -8.93
C ILE A 148 23.01 -4.05 -7.97
N GLY A 149 23.28 -3.68 -6.72
CA GLY A 149 22.27 -3.55 -5.66
C GLY A 149 22.85 -2.82 -4.47
#